data_321d2ae7d6c7023e27326f42a8bd99e8
#
_entry.id   321d2ae7d6c7023e27326f42a8bd99e8
#
_cell.length_a   1.000
_cell.length_b   1.000
_cell.length_c   1.000
_cell.angle_alpha   90.00
_cell.angle_beta   90.00
_cell.angle_gamma   90.00
#
_symmetry.space_group_name_H-M   'P 1'
#
loop_
_entity.id
_entity.type
_entity.pdbx_description
1 polymer ?
#
loop_
_entity_poly.entity_id
_entity_poly.type
_entity_poly.pdbx_seq_one_letter_code
_entity_poly.pdbx_strand_id
1 'polypeptide(L)'
;MNHYNTLKANHIIKTYNKRNVVKGVSLEVNRGEIVGLLGPNGAGKTTTFYMITGMIRPNQGSIALDNTNITKLPMYKRARLGIGYLSQEPSVFTKLSVENNLMLVLELTSLSKNEQKEKLEELLEEFSISHIRKSIAYTLSGGERRRTEIARSLVMNPDFILLDEPFAGVDPLAVED
;
A
#
# COMPACT_ATOMS: atom_id res chain seq x y z
N MET A 1 -18.16 5.75 4.18
CA MET A 1 -16.82 6.12 4.71
C MET A 1 -16.56 7.57 4.35
N ASN A 2 -15.92 8.35 5.25
CA ASN A 2 -15.48 9.69 4.88
C ASN A 2 -14.28 9.54 3.94
N HIS A 3 -14.35 10.14 2.76
CA HIS A 3 -13.23 10.18 1.83
C HIS A 3 -12.39 11.42 2.11
N TYR A 4 -11.08 11.23 2.11
CA TYR A 4 -10.11 12.31 2.23
C TYR A 4 -9.68 12.80 0.85
N ASN A 5 -9.45 14.11 0.72
CA ASN A 5 -9.07 14.73 -0.55
C ASN A 5 -7.57 14.94 -0.69
N THR A 6 -6.85 15.06 0.42
CA THR A 6 -5.42 15.40 0.41
C THR A 6 -4.65 14.61 1.46
N LEU A 7 -3.55 13.98 1.03
CA LEU A 7 -2.53 13.41 1.90
C LEU A 7 -1.32 14.35 1.89
N LYS A 8 -0.91 14.83 3.06
CA LYS A 8 0.16 15.78 3.20
C LYS A 8 1.22 15.31 4.20
N ALA A 9 2.49 15.33 3.79
CA ALA A 9 3.64 15.24 4.68
C ALA A 9 4.35 16.59 4.71
N ASN A 10 4.64 17.11 5.90
CA ASN A 10 5.19 18.44 6.07
C ASN A 10 6.50 18.36 6.85
N HIS A 11 7.60 18.68 6.18
CA HIS A 11 8.96 18.74 6.70
C HIS A 11 9.33 17.53 7.56
N ILE A 12 9.02 16.30 7.08
CA ILE A 12 9.30 15.08 7.83
C ILE A 12 10.79 14.75 7.82
N ILE A 13 11.32 14.44 9.00
CA ILE A 13 12.74 14.10 9.22
C ILE A 13 12.81 12.73 9.88
N LYS A 14 13.74 11.89 9.42
CA LYS A 14 14.08 10.62 10.07
C LYS A 14 15.58 10.51 10.29
N THR A 15 15.95 10.25 11.55
CA THR A 15 17.35 10.09 11.98
C THR A 15 17.56 8.67 12.51
N TYR A 16 18.61 8.00 12.06
CA TYR A 16 19.13 6.77 12.61
C TYR A 16 20.61 6.94 12.94
N ASN A 17 21.02 6.54 14.12
CA ASN A 17 22.43 6.61 14.56
C ASN A 17 23.09 7.98 14.24
N LYS A 18 22.42 9.08 14.61
CA LYS A 18 22.84 10.48 14.36
C LYS A 18 22.93 10.88 12.88
N ARG A 19 22.54 10.02 11.94
CA ARG A 19 22.48 10.33 10.50
C ARG A 19 21.04 10.60 10.08
N ASN A 20 20.79 11.74 9.46
CA ASN A 20 19.50 12.05 8.86
C ASN A 20 19.35 11.28 7.54
N VAL A 21 18.48 10.25 7.53
CA VAL A 21 18.15 9.46 6.35
C VAL A 21 17.10 10.20 5.50
N VAL A 22 16.15 10.86 6.16
CA VAL A 22 15.21 11.79 5.52
C VAL A 22 15.44 13.18 6.13
N LYS A 23 15.60 14.20 5.27
CA LYS A 23 16.14 15.51 5.64
C LYS A 23 15.13 16.66 5.47
N GLY A 24 13.88 16.46 5.91
CA GLY A 24 12.85 17.51 5.82
C GLY A 24 12.06 17.44 4.50
N VAL A 25 11.60 16.24 4.13
CA VAL A 25 10.75 16.04 2.94
C VAL A 25 9.37 16.60 3.20
N SER A 26 8.87 17.39 2.26
CA SER A 26 7.47 17.81 2.17
C SER A 26 6.90 17.34 0.85
N LEU A 27 5.69 16.77 0.90
CA LEU A 27 4.93 16.37 -0.27
C LEU A 27 3.43 16.49 0.02
N GLU A 28 2.69 16.66 -1.04
CA GLU A 28 1.24 16.72 -1.02
C GLU A 28 0.71 15.92 -2.21
N VAL A 29 -0.32 15.13 -1.99
CA VAL A 29 -0.99 14.33 -3.01
C VAL A 29 -2.48 14.56 -2.87
N ASN A 30 -3.13 15.01 -3.95
CA ASN A 30 -4.56 15.16 -4.01
C ASN A 30 -5.21 13.87 -4.53
N ARG A 31 -6.46 13.64 -4.15
CA ARG A 31 -7.24 12.50 -4.64
C ARG A 31 -7.30 12.51 -6.18
N GLY A 32 -7.00 11.38 -6.81
CA GLY A 32 -6.92 11.26 -8.27
C GLY A 32 -5.61 11.77 -8.89
N GLU A 33 -4.67 12.26 -8.07
CA GLU A 33 -3.36 12.72 -8.52
C GLU A 33 -2.32 11.60 -8.42
N ILE A 34 -1.39 11.55 -9.37
CA ILE A 34 -0.22 10.67 -9.35
C ILE A 34 1.02 11.52 -9.09
N VAL A 35 1.71 11.22 -7.99
CA VAL A 35 2.93 11.93 -7.60
C VAL A 35 4.10 10.96 -7.54
N GLY A 36 5.18 11.26 -8.28
CA GLY A 36 6.42 10.48 -8.28
C GLY A 36 7.44 10.99 -7.26
N LEU A 37 7.88 10.12 -6.34
CA LEU A 37 9.00 10.40 -5.43
C LEU A 37 10.29 9.84 -6.03
N LEU A 38 11.10 10.71 -6.65
CA LEU A 38 12.31 10.33 -7.36
C LEU A 38 13.56 10.56 -6.49
N GLY A 39 14.59 9.76 -6.75
CA GLY A 39 15.89 9.90 -6.09
C GLY A 39 16.73 8.62 -6.18
N PRO A 40 18.05 8.70 -5.97
CA PRO A 40 18.94 7.55 -6.01
C PRO A 40 18.66 6.53 -4.91
N ASN A 41 19.26 5.35 -5.01
CA ASN A 41 19.20 4.35 -3.95
C ASN A 41 19.80 4.92 -2.65
N GLY A 42 19.13 4.66 -1.52
CA GLY A 42 19.51 5.21 -0.22
C GLY A 42 19.10 6.67 0.01
N ALA A 43 18.37 7.33 -0.89
CA ALA A 43 17.86 8.70 -0.69
C ALA A 43 16.75 8.82 0.35
N GLY A 44 16.25 7.71 0.89
CA GLY A 44 15.22 7.70 1.92
C GLY A 44 13.78 7.59 1.39
N LYS A 45 13.59 7.20 0.11
CA LYS A 45 12.25 7.03 -0.51
C LYS A 45 11.37 6.06 0.29
N THR A 46 11.81 4.82 0.47
CA THR A 46 11.11 3.79 1.27
C THR A 46 10.92 4.24 2.72
N THR A 47 11.92 4.91 3.32
CA THR A 47 11.80 5.46 4.68
C THR A 47 10.70 6.53 4.76
N THR A 48 10.57 7.36 3.72
CA THR A 48 9.49 8.35 3.60
C THR A 48 8.14 7.66 3.53
N PHE A 49 8.00 6.61 2.72
CA PHE A 49 6.78 5.80 2.65
C PHE A 49 6.45 5.14 4.01
N TYR A 50 7.43 4.58 4.69
CA TYR A 50 7.22 4.01 6.03
C TYR A 50 6.75 5.04 7.06
N MET A 51 7.21 6.29 6.95
CA MET A 51 6.69 7.36 7.81
C MET A 51 5.25 7.71 7.45
N ILE A 52 4.90 7.80 6.15
CA ILE A 52 3.55 8.14 5.70
C ILE A 52 2.57 7.01 6.04
N THR A 53 2.95 5.75 5.87
CA THR A 53 2.10 4.60 6.22
C THR A 53 1.98 4.34 7.72
N GLY A 54 2.89 4.91 8.52
CA GLY A 54 2.89 4.74 9.99
C GLY A 54 3.60 3.49 10.48
N MET A 55 4.40 2.83 9.63
CA MET A 55 5.31 1.76 10.04
C MET A 55 6.40 2.30 10.97
N ILE A 56 6.90 3.49 10.68
CA ILE A 56 7.84 4.21 11.55
C ILE A 56 7.34 5.63 11.83
N ARG A 57 7.79 6.21 12.94
CA ARG A 57 7.46 7.61 13.28
C ARG A 57 8.56 8.54 12.78
N PRO A 58 8.22 9.71 12.21
CA PRO A 58 9.18 10.76 11.96
C PRO A 58 9.74 11.29 13.28
N ASN A 59 10.98 11.78 13.26
CA ASN A 59 11.58 12.49 14.40
C ASN A 59 11.06 13.92 14.47
N GLN A 60 10.80 14.55 13.32
CA GLN A 60 10.22 15.89 13.18
C GLN A 60 9.25 15.94 12.01
N GLY A 61 8.45 16.99 11.96
CA GLY A 61 7.45 17.19 10.93
C GLY A 61 6.10 16.55 11.26
N SER A 62 5.18 16.61 10.31
CA SER A 62 3.82 16.12 10.50
C SER A 62 3.27 15.46 9.24
N ILE A 63 2.30 14.58 9.43
CA ILE A 63 1.55 13.89 8.36
C ILE A 63 0.08 14.08 8.64
N ALA A 64 -0.68 14.47 7.63
CA ALA A 64 -2.10 14.74 7.74
C ALA A 64 -2.90 14.16 6.56
N LEU A 65 -4.14 13.80 6.81
CA LEU A 65 -5.20 13.60 5.83
C LEU A 65 -6.17 14.78 5.97
N ASP A 66 -6.28 15.60 4.94
CA ASP A 66 -6.93 16.90 4.99
C ASP A 66 -6.44 17.70 6.22
N ASN A 67 -7.33 18.05 7.13
CA ASN A 67 -7.03 18.76 8.38
C ASN A 67 -6.75 17.82 9.56
N THR A 68 -6.77 16.50 9.35
CA THR A 68 -6.61 15.50 10.42
C THR A 68 -5.14 15.09 10.55
N ASN A 69 -4.50 15.46 11.65
CA ASN A 69 -3.12 15.04 11.92
C ASN A 69 -3.07 13.56 12.29
N ILE A 70 -2.38 12.77 11.44
CA ILE A 70 -2.23 11.33 11.59
C ILE A 70 -0.80 10.91 12.01
N THR A 71 0.09 11.87 12.30
CA THR A 71 1.53 11.62 12.57
C THR A 71 1.77 10.56 13.63
N LYS A 72 0.95 10.53 14.66
CA LYS A 72 1.08 9.59 15.79
C LYS A 72 0.26 8.30 15.63
N LEU A 73 -0.59 8.22 14.60
CA LEU A 73 -1.42 7.03 14.38
C LEU A 73 -0.57 5.87 13.87
N PRO A 74 -0.78 4.64 14.39
CA PRO A 74 -0.12 3.45 13.89
C PRO A 74 -0.68 3.04 12.51
N MET A 75 0.07 2.22 11.77
CA MET A 75 -0.23 1.78 10.40
C MET A 75 -1.68 1.29 10.23
N TYR A 76 -2.17 0.40 11.11
CA TYR A 76 -3.51 -0.18 10.97
C TYR A 76 -4.63 0.87 11.06
N LYS A 77 -4.43 1.96 11.85
CA LYS A 77 -5.39 3.07 11.90
C LYS A 77 -5.35 3.90 10.63
N ARG A 78 -4.16 4.12 10.05
CA ARG A 78 -4.02 4.84 8.78
C ARG A 78 -4.59 4.02 7.61
N ALA A 79 -4.42 2.71 7.61
CA ALA A 79 -5.04 1.83 6.63
C ALA A 79 -6.57 1.94 6.66
N ARG A 80 -7.19 1.99 7.86
CA ARG A 80 -8.63 2.20 8.02
C ARG A 80 -9.10 3.61 7.63
N LEU A 81 -8.19 4.58 7.57
CA LEU A 81 -8.43 5.93 7.05
C LEU A 81 -8.19 6.03 5.53
N GLY A 82 -7.93 4.92 4.85
CA GLY A 82 -7.80 4.88 3.40
C GLY A 82 -6.38 5.08 2.87
N ILE A 83 -5.33 4.78 3.66
CA ILE A 83 -3.94 4.76 3.16
C ILE A 83 -3.51 3.32 2.89
N GLY A 84 -3.39 2.95 1.60
CA GLY A 84 -2.84 1.68 1.14
C GLY A 84 -1.33 1.73 0.95
N TYR A 85 -0.67 0.56 1.01
CA TYR A 85 0.76 0.43 0.75
C TYR A 85 1.06 -0.89 0.05
N LEU A 86 1.76 -0.79 -1.07
CA LEU A 86 2.31 -1.92 -1.82
C LEU A 86 3.84 -1.89 -1.71
N SER A 87 4.39 -2.85 -0.97
CA SER A 87 5.83 -2.96 -0.72
C SER A 87 6.58 -3.44 -1.97
N GLN A 88 7.87 -3.12 -2.02
CA GLN A 88 8.81 -3.69 -2.98
C GLN A 88 8.98 -5.20 -2.78
N GLU A 89 9.10 -5.64 -1.52
CA GLU A 89 9.25 -7.05 -1.19
C GLU A 89 7.91 -7.80 -1.23
N PRO A 90 7.93 -9.10 -1.63
CA PRO A 90 6.73 -9.94 -1.62
C PRO A 90 6.06 -9.96 -0.26
N SER A 91 4.75 -9.73 -0.25
CA SER A 91 3.97 -9.59 0.98
C SER A 91 2.82 -10.60 1.13
N VAL A 92 2.62 -11.50 0.15
CA VAL A 92 1.57 -12.52 0.25
C VAL A 92 1.81 -13.49 1.40
N PHE A 93 0.73 -13.96 2.01
CA PHE A 93 0.77 -15.09 2.95
C PHE A 93 0.99 -16.38 2.17
N THR A 94 2.23 -16.82 2.09
CA THR A 94 2.70 -17.88 1.19
C THR A 94 2.00 -19.23 1.38
N LYS A 95 1.48 -19.53 2.58
CA LYS A 95 0.75 -20.77 2.91
C LYS A 95 -0.76 -20.69 2.70
N LEU A 96 -1.28 -19.52 2.33
CA LEU A 96 -2.70 -19.34 2.03
C LEU A 96 -2.94 -19.40 0.51
N SER A 97 -4.16 -19.76 0.12
CA SER A 97 -4.60 -19.62 -1.27
C SER A 97 -4.75 -18.14 -1.66
N VAL A 98 -4.87 -17.87 -2.96
CA VAL A 98 -5.13 -16.52 -3.48
C VAL A 98 -6.38 -15.93 -2.83
N GLU A 99 -7.52 -16.65 -2.89
CA GLU A 99 -8.77 -16.16 -2.28
C GLU A 99 -8.63 -15.95 -0.76
N ASN A 100 -7.92 -16.81 -0.04
CA ASN A 100 -7.73 -16.65 1.40
C ASN A 100 -6.81 -15.47 1.74
N ASN A 101 -5.87 -15.12 0.87
CA ASN A 101 -5.08 -13.89 1.00
C ASN A 101 -5.94 -12.62 0.94
N LEU A 102 -6.98 -12.60 0.08
CA LEU A 102 -7.93 -11.50 -0.02
C LEU A 102 -8.96 -11.55 1.12
N MET A 103 -9.54 -12.73 1.38
CA MET A 103 -10.55 -12.91 2.43
C MET A 103 -10.05 -12.49 3.81
N LEU A 104 -8.80 -12.79 4.15
CA LEU A 104 -8.20 -12.38 5.43
C LEU A 104 -8.29 -10.87 5.68
N VAL A 105 -8.18 -10.05 4.62
CA VAL A 105 -8.30 -8.60 4.73
C VAL A 105 -9.77 -8.18 4.68
N LEU A 106 -10.60 -8.83 3.86
CA LEU A 106 -12.05 -8.59 3.79
C LEU A 106 -12.73 -8.80 5.16
N GLU A 107 -12.30 -9.79 5.92
CA GLU A 107 -12.81 -10.06 7.27
C GLU A 107 -12.51 -8.94 8.29
N LEU A 108 -11.53 -8.07 8.00
CA LEU A 108 -11.21 -6.89 8.82
C LEU A 108 -12.06 -5.66 8.46
N THR A 109 -12.85 -5.75 7.40
CA THR A 109 -13.77 -4.68 6.96
C THR A 109 -15.09 -4.73 7.74
N SER A 110 -15.90 -3.68 7.59
CA SER A 110 -17.28 -3.65 8.12
C SER A 110 -18.30 -4.24 7.14
N LEU A 111 -17.88 -4.83 6.03
CA LEU A 111 -18.76 -5.42 5.04
C LEU A 111 -19.47 -6.68 5.58
N SER A 112 -20.72 -6.87 5.21
CA SER A 112 -21.46 -8.10 5.46
C SER A 112 -20.82 -9.28 4.72
N LYS A 113 -21.13 -10.51 5.12
CA LYS A 113 -20.59 -11.73 4.46
C LYS A 113 -20.89 -11.80 2.97
N ASN A 114 -22.03 -11.26 2.52
CA ASN A 114 -22.40 -11.22 1.12
C ASN A 114 -21.56 -10.18 0.36
N GLU A 115 -21.45 -8.96 0.90
CA GLU A 115 -20.61 -7.92 0.31
C GLU A 115 -19.13 -8.32 0.26
N GLN A 116 -18.62 -9.04 1.28
CA GLN A 116 -17.26 -9.61 1.26
C GLN A 116 -17.07 -10.58 0.09
N LYS A 117 -18.05 -11.45 -0.17
CA LYS A 117 -17.99 -12.37 -1.32
C LYS A 117 -18.05 -11.65 -2.65
N GLU A 118 -18.96 -10.69 -2.80
CA GLU A 118 -19.07 -9.87 -4.01
C GLU A 118 -17.77 -9.14 -4.29
N LYS A 119 -17.18 -8.50 -3.27
CA LYS A 119 -15.88 -7.81 -3.41
C LYS A 119 -14.73 -8.75 -3.71
N LEU A 120 -14.75 -9.97 -3.18
CA LEU A 120 -13.78 -11.01 -3.53
C LEU A 120 -13.85 -11.35 -5.01
N GLU A 121 -15.07 -11.64 -5.54
CA GLU A 121 -15.23 -11.98 -6.95
C GLU A 121 -14.81 -10.82 -7.86
N GLU A 122 -15.22 -9.58 -7.52
CA GLU A 122 -14.80 -8.37 -8.25
C GLU A 122 -13.27 -8.28 -8.37
N LEU A 123 -12.54 -8.40 -7.25
CA LEU A 123 -11.08 -8.31 -7.24
C LEU A 123 -10.40 -9.47 -7.98
N LEU A 124 -10.94 -10.69 -7.87
CA LEU A 124 -10.40 -11.84 -8.58
C LEU A 124 -10.53 -11.67 -10.11
N GLU A 125 -11.63 -11.10 -10.57
CA GLU A 125 -11.88 -10.83 -12.00
C GLU A 125 -11.04 -9.66 -12.49
N GLU A 126 -11.07 -8.51 -11.78
CA GLU A 126 -10.33 -7.30 -12.14
C GLU A 126 -8.83 -7.55 -12.34
N PHE A 127 -8.23 -8.38 -11.46
CA PHE A 127 -6.81 -8.72 -11.54
C PHE A 127 -6.52 -10.01 -12.33
N SER A 128 -7.53 -10.60 -13.00
CA SER A 128 -7.38 -11.81 -13.81
C SER A 128 -6.73 -12.98 -13.05
N ILE A 129 -7.09 -13.16 -11.76
CA ILE A 129 -6.58 -14.21 -10.87
C ILE A 129 -7.66 -15.23 -10.45
N SER A 130 -8.85 -15.19 -11.04
CA SER A 130 -9.96 -16.11 -10.73
C SER A 130 -9.58 -17.57 -10.99
N HIS A 131 -8.83 -17.83 -12.06
CA HIS A 131 -8.40 -19.18 -12.46
C HIS A 131 -7.42 -19.84 -11.47
N ILE A 132 -6.71 -19.02 -10.67
CA ILE A 132 -5.75 -19.49 -9.66
C ILE A 132 -6.26 -19.29 -8.22
N ARG A 133 -7.54 -18.97 -8.03
CA ARG A 133 -8.11 -18.62 -6.72
C ARG A 133 -7.82 -19.62 -5.60
N LYS A 134 -7.77 -20.93 -5.93
CA LYS A 134 -7.46 -22.02 -4.97
C LYS A 134 -5.97 -22.35 -4.88
N SER A 135 -5.14 -21.82 -5.75
CA SER A 135 -3.70 -22.06 -5.74
C SER A 135 -3.06 -21.46 -4.48
N ILE A 136 -2.15 -22.20 -3.88
CA ILE A 136 -1.41 -21.72 -2.70
C ILE A 136 -0.34 -20.72 -3.15
N ALA A 137 -0.24 -19.58 -2.45
CA ALA A 137 0.54 -18.44 -2.91
C ALA A 137 2.04 -18.71 -3.12
N TYR A 138 2.64 -19.72 -2.48
CA TYR A 138 4.03 -20.09 -2.74
C TYR A 138 4.26 -20.73 -4.12
N THR A 139 3.20 -21.25 -4.78
CA THR A 139 3.28 -21.87 -6.11
C THR A 139 3.10 -20.88 -7.25
N LEU A 140 2.74 -19.63 -6.95
CA LEU A 140 2.44 -18.61 -7.94
C LEU A 140 3.70 -18.14 -8.67
N SER A 141 3.56 -17.86 -9.95
CA SER A 141 4.55 -17.07 -10.71
C SER A 141 4.74 -15.67 -10.13
N GLY A 142 5.80 -14.98 -10.49
CA GLY A 142 6.06 -13.61 -10.02
C GLY A 142 4.92 -12.65 -10.35
N GLY A 143 4.40 -12.72 -11.59
CA GLY A 143 3.28 -11.88 -12.04
C GLY A 143 1.97 -12.19 -11.31
N GLU A 144 1.59 -13.47 -11.16
CA GLU A 144 0.39 -13.88 -10.42
C GLU A 144 0.46 -13.45 -8.95
N ARG A 145 1.64 -13.60 -8.33
CA ARG A 145 1.90 -13.13 -6.97
C ARG A 145 1.71 -11.63 -6.87
N ARG A 146 2.28 -10.85 -7.80
CA ARG A 146 2.17 -9.39 -7.80
C ARG A 146 0.72 -8.94 -7.99
N ARG A 147 -0.04 -9.54 -8.91
CA ARG A 147 -1.47 -9.27 -9.06
C ARG A 147 -2.27 -9.58 -7.79
N THR A 148 -1.96 -10.68 -7.11
CA THR A 148 -2.59 -11.02 -5.82
C THR A 148 -2.26 -9.98 -4.73
N GLU A 149 -1.04 -9.46 -4.68
CA GLU A 149 -0.64 -8.41 -3.73
C GLU A 149 -1.36 -7.09 -3.99
N ILE A 150 -1.45 -6.70 -5.26
CA ILE A 150 -2.17 -5.49 -5.67
C ILE A 150 -3.65 -5.63 -5.31
N ALA A 151 -4.32 -6.72 -5.72
CA ALA A 151 -5.71 -7.00 -5.38
C ALA A 151 -5.94 -6.90 -3.87
N ARG A 152 -5.07 -7.52 -3.06
CA ARG A 152 -5.15 -7.47 -1.60
C ARG A 152 -4.99 -6.05 -1.04
N SER A 153 -4.12 -5.22 -1.63
CA SER A 153 -3.92 -3.84 -1.18
C SER A 153 -5.14 -2.95 -1.44
N LEU A 154 -5.98 -3.33 -2.39
CA LEU A 154 -7.21 -2.61 -2.78
C LEU A 154 -8.47 -3.09 -2.04
N VAL A 155 -8.41 -4.18 -1.29
CA VAL A 155 -9.54 -4.71 -0.50
C VAL A 155 -10.20 -3.64 0.37
N MET A 156 -9.39 -2.79 1.01
CA MET A 156 -9.86 -1.71 1.90
C MET A 156 -10.36 -0.47 1.16
N ASN A 157 -10.36 -0.49 -0.18
CA ASN A 157 -10.71 0.63 -1.04
C ASN A 157 -10.02 1.94 -0.64
N PRO A 158 -8.67 1.99 -0.67
CA PRO A 158 -7.91 3.13 -0.16
C PRO A 158 -8.13 4.39 -1.01
N ASP A 159 -8.19 5.56 -0.37
CA ASP A 159 -8.20 6.86 -1.05
C ASP A 159 -6.82 7.23 -1.61
N PHE A 160 -5.75 6.76 -0.96
CA PHE A 160 -4.35 6.94 -1.35
C PHE A 160 -3.61 5.62 -1.29
N ILE A 161 -2.83 5.31 -2.32
CA ILE A 161 -1.97 4.14 -2.35
C ILE A 161 -0.52 4.55 -2.59
N LEU A 162 0.39 4.04 -1.76
CA LEU A 162 1.82 4.24 -1.91
C LEU A 162 2.41 2.98 -2.55
N LEU A 163 3.08 3.15 -3.69
CA LEU A 163 3.70 2.08 -4.46
C LEU A 163 5.22 2.21 -4.37
N ASP A 164 5.89 1.31 -3.66
CA ASP A 164 7.35 1.33 -3.51
C ASP A 164 7.97 0.42 -4.57
N GLU A 165 8.59 1.03 -5.58
CA GLU A 165 9.19 0.38 -6.74
C GLU A 165 8.25 -0.67 -7.38
N PRO A 166 7.03 -0.29 -7.83
CA PRO A 166 5.98 -1.24 -8.23
C PRO A 166 6.38 -2.15 -9.41
N PHE A 167 7.35 -1.73 -10.21
CA PHE A 167 7.86 -2.47 -11.38
C PHE A 167 9.21 -3.16 -11.12
N ALA A 168 9.71 -3.17 -9.89
CA ALA A 168 10.96 -3.85 -9.57
C ALA A 168 10.85 -5.35 -9.87
N GLY A 169 11.74 -5.85 -10.75
CA GLY A 169 11.74 -7.26 -11.15
C GLY A 169 10.66 -7.68 -12.16
N VAL A 170 9.92 -6.74 -12.73
CA VAL A 170 9.04 -6.98 -13.88
C VAL A 170 9.88 -6.84 -15.16
N ASP A 171 9.73 -7.79 -16.10
CA ASP A 171 10.35 -7.70 -17.42
C ASP A 171 9.84 -6.41 -18.12
N PRO A 172 10.74 -5.54 -18.63
CA PRO A 172 10.34 -4.33 -19.34
C PRO A 172 9.33 -4.57 -20.48
N LEU A 173 9.38 -5.75 -21.13
CA LEU A 173 8.43 -6.13 -22.17
C LEU A 173 7.04 -6.51 -21.65
N ALA A 174 6.90 -6.80 -20.37
CA ALA A 174 5.61 -7.13 -19.73
C ALA A 174 4.92 -5.90 -19.11
N VAL A 175 5.46 -4.71 -19.29
CA VAL A 175 4.89 -3.44 -18.78
C VAL A 175 3.94 -2.79 -19.79
N GLU A 176 3.88 -3.29 -21.04
CA GLU A 176 3.01 -2.76 -22.11
C GLU A 176 1.60 -3.39 -22.14
N ASP A 177 1.32 -4.41 -21.32
CA ASP A 177 0.01 -5.04 -21.12
C ASP A 177 -0.64 -4.54 -19.81
#